data_3d74f2c35d606fdfeb232f2524a5856e
#
_entry.id   3d74f2c35d606fdfeb232f2524a5856e
#
_cell.length_a   1.000
_cell.length_b   1.000
_cell.length_c   1.000
_cell.angle_alpha   90.00
_cell.angle_beta   90.00
_cell.angle_gamma   90.00
#
_symmetry.space_group_name_H-M   'P 1'
#
loop_
_entity.id
_entity.type
_entity.pdbx_description
1 polymer ?
#
loop_
_entity_poly.entity_id
_entity_poly.type
_entity_poly.pdbx_seq_one_letter_code
_entity_poly.pdbx_strand_id
1 'polypeptide(L)'
;AYGVRVDEELINGALAIDAISSENLTMEAIDITGLGNPNSTSQLKVWIEKQISGEISGLTKENVTELLSRSDISDEVRRVLEIRQQLGKTSIKKYVAMKTAEGEGERVRGLTQFYGANRTGRWAGRLVQMQNLPRNYLKTLDEARKLVKAKNYEGVRLIYENVPDTLSQLIRTAFIPSEGQKFVVADFSAIEARVIAWLAGEQWVNEVFATHGKIYEATASQMF
;
A
#
# COMPACT_ATOMS: atom_id res chain seq x y z
N ALA A 1 -10.05 23.16 -10.21
CA ALA A 1 -10.50 21.90 -9.61
C ALA A 1 -10.77 22.08 -8.13
N TYR A 2 -11.85 21.47 -7.64
CA TYR A 2 -12.30 21.65 -6.23
C TYR A 2 -11.34 20.97 -5.24
N GLY A 3 -10.73 19.86 -5.61
CA GLY A 3 -9.83 19.06 -4.78
C GLY A 3 -10.57 18.20 -3.75
N VAL A 4 -9.81 17.39 -3.02
CA VAL A 4 -10.30 16.51 -1.94
C VAL A 4 -9.67 16.95 -0.62
N ARG A 5 -10.48 17.09 0.41
CA ARG A 5 -10.00 17.44 1.74
C ARG A 5 -9.24 16.28 2.36
N VAL A 6 -8.19 16.59 3.10
CA VAL A 6 -7.35 15.60 3.79
C VAL A 6 -7.31 15.87 5.30
N ASP A 7 -7.11 14.81 6.08
CA ASP A 7 -6.96 14.87 7.53
C ASP A 7 -5.49 15.18 7.87
N GLU A 8 -5.19 16.47 8.06
CA GLU A 8 -3.84 16.94 8.32
C GLU A 8 -3.24 16.35 9.60
N GLU A 9 -4.05 16.17 10.65
CA GLU A 9 -3.57 15.56 11.90
C GLU A 9 -3.12 14.11 11.67
N LEU A 10 -3.89 13.35 10.89
CA LEU A 10 -3.53 11.98 10.54
C LEU A 10 -2.25 11.93 9.70
N ILE A 11 -2.12 12.82 8.72
CA ILE A 11 -0.92 12.90 7.87
C ILE A 11 0.31 13.22 8.71
N ASN A 12 0.25 14.26 9.54
CA ASN A 12 1.36 14.66 10.41
C ASN A 12 1.69 13.58 11.44
N GLY A 13 0.69 12.90 12.00
CA GLY A 13 0.87 11.77 12.91
C GLY A 13 1.54 10.59 12.25
N ALA A 14 1.11 10.23 11.05
CA ALA A 14 1.68 9.14 10.28
C ALA A 14 3.16 9.40 9.93
N LEU A 15 3.49 10.61 9.49
CA LEU A 15 4.88 10.99 9.19
C LEU A 15 5.78 10.97 10.43
N ALA A 16 5.27 11.44 11.58
CA ALA A 16 6.02 11.42 12.83
C ALA A 16 6.29 9.97 13.31
N ILE A 17 5.28 9.11 13.27
CA ILE A 17 5.42 7.69 13.66
C ILE A 17 6.33 6.94 12.69
N ASP A 18 6.24 7.19 11.39
CA ASP A 18 7.11 6.57 10.40
C ASP A 18 8.59 6.95 10.62
N ALA A 19 8.88 8.20 10.95
CA ALA A 19 10.23 8.64 11.25
C ALA A 19 10.83 7.84 12.43
N ILE A 20 10.10 7.72 13.55
CA ILE A 20 10.52 6.95 14.72
C ILE A 20 10.69 5.47 14.36
N SER A 21 9.70 4.89 13.64
CA SER A 21 9.73 3.49 13.24
C SER A 21 10.91 3.18 12.33
N SER A 22 11.17 4.03 11.35
CA SER A 22 12.28 3.84 10.41
C SER A 22 13.64 3.97 11.09
N GLU A 23 13.77 4.89 12.04
CA GLU A 23 14.99 5.04 12.84
C GLU A 23 15.24 3.78 13.69
N ASN A 24 14.24 3.34 14.45
CA ASN A 24 14.35 2.15 15.30
C ASN A 24 14.68 0.88 14.50
N LEU A 25 13.99 0.66 13.37
CA LEU A 25 14.26 -0.49 12.50
C LEU A 25 15.66 -0.43 11.87
N THR A 26 16.13 0.77 11.53
CA THR A 26 17.47 0.96 10.98
C THR A 26 18.54 0.68 12.06
N MET A 27 18.34 1.17 13.27
CA MET A 27 19.25 0.90 14.41
C MET A 27 19.31 -0.61 14.73
N GLU A 28 18.16 -1.27 14.81
CA GLU A 28 18.09 -2.72 15.00
C GLU A 28 18.85 -3.49 13.89
N ALA A 29 18.69 -3.08 12.64
CA ALA A 29 19.40 -3.69 11.53
C ALA A 29 20.94 -3.46 11.62
N ILE A 30 21.38 -2.29 12.09
CA ILE A 30 22.79 -1.99 12.34
C ILE A 30 23.32 -2.90 13.45
N ASP A 31 22.60 -3.03 14.55
CA ASP A 31 23.01 -3.85 15.70
C ASP A 31 23.15 -5.33 15.32
N ILE A 32 22.25 -5.86 14.50
CA ILE A 32 22.30 -7.25 14.03
C ILE A 32 23.41 -7.46 13.00
N THR A 33 23.54 -6.55 12.04
CA THR A 33 24.42 -6.78 10.87
C THR A 33 25.83 -6.24 11.05
N GLY A 34 26.03 -5.26 11.93
CA GLY A 34 27.28 -4.50 12.03
C GLY A 34 27.55 -3.59 10.83
N LEU A 35 26.61 -3.43 9.90
CA LEU A 35 26.78 -2.62 8.71
C LEU A 35 26.54 -1.14 9.01
N GLY A 36 27.39 -0.26 8.50
CA GLY A 36 27.20 1.19 8.65
C GLY A 36 25.98 1.71 7.88
N ASN A 37 25.53 1.00 6.84
CA ASN A 37 24.29 1.30 6.10
C ASN A 37 23.55 0.02 5.71
N PRO A 38 22.67 -0.51 6.57
CA PRO A 38 21.88 -1.72 6.26
C PRO A 38 20.83 -1.49 5.15
N ASN A 39 20.57 -0.24 4.77
CA ASN A 39 19.69 0.08 3.64
C ASN A 39 20.38 -0.08 2.28
N SER A 40 21.71 -0.18 2.24
CA SER A 40 22.47 -0.47 1.04
C SER A 40 22.22 -1.91 0.57
N THR A 41 21.56 -2.06 -0.57
CA THR A 41 21.24 -3.38 -1.14
C THR A 41 22.48 -4.22 -1.39
N SER A 42 23.60 -3.61 -1.82
CA SER A 42 24.86 -4.30 -2.07
C SER A 42 25.52 -4.81 -0.78
N GLN A 43 25.60 -3.96 0.26
CA GLN A 43 26.19 -4.36 1.53
C GLN A 43 25.35 -5.44 2.22
N LEU A 44 24.03 -5.25 2.23
CA LEU A 44 23.12 -6.20 2.85
C LEU A 44 23.12 -7.55 2.11
N LYS A 45 23.21 -7.55 0.79
CA LYS A 45 23.34 -8.77 -0.02
C LYS A 45 24.57 -9.56 0.41
N VAL A 46 25.73 -8.94 0.45
CA VAL A 46 26.99 -9.57 0.86
C VAL A 46 26.92 -10.13 2.28
N TRP A 47 26.28 -9.40 3.20
CA TRP A 47 26.10 -9.85 4.57
C TRP A 47 25.22 -11.13 4.62
N ILE A 48 24.08 -11.14 3.93
CA ILE A 48 23.17 -12.30 3.88
C ILE A 48 23.89 -13.51 3.26
N GLU A 49 24.58 -13.35 2.13
CA GLU A 49 25.31 -14.42 1.44
C GLU A 49 26.37 -15.07 2.35
N LYS A 50 27.02 -14.30 3.20
CA LYS A 50 27.94 -14.84 4.21
C LYS A 50 27.22 -15.67 5.27
N GLN A 51 26.04 -15.24 5.71
CA GLN A 51 25.28 -15.94 6.76
C GLN A 51 24.70 -17.27 6.27
N ILE A 52 24.23 -17.32 5.03
CA ILE A 52 23.62 -18.54 4.46
C ILE A 52 24.62 -19.43 3.69
N SER A 53 25.90 -19.01 3.62
CA SER A 53 26.97 -19.67 2.85
C SER A 53 26.54 -19.97 1.41
N GLY A 54 25.86 -19.04 0.76
CA GLY A 54 25.32 -19.21 -0.60
C GLY A 54 25.04 -17.88 -1.28
N GLU A 55 24.93 -17.89 -2.60
CA GLU A 55 24.59 -16.71 -3.39
C GLU A 55 23.07 -16.48 -3.44
N ILE A 56 22.67 -15.22 -3.50
CA ILE A 56 21.27 -14.81 -3.72
C ILE A 56 21.17 -13.95 -4.98
N SER A 57 20.07 -14.08 -5.72
CA SER A 57 19.82 -13.34 -6.96
C SER A 57 19.64 -11.82 -6.73
N GLY A 58 19.24 -11.41 -5.53
CA GLY A 58 19.04 -10.01 -5.15
C GLY A 58 18.11 -9.85 -3.97
N LEU A 59 17.74 -8.60 -3.70
CA LEU A 59 16.85 -8.22 -2.58
C LEU A 59 15.60 -7.48 -3.11
N THR A 60 15.02 -7.94 -4.23
CA THR A 60 13.70 -7.51 -4.66
C THR A 60 12.64 -8.01 -3.69
N LYS A 61 11.43 -7.48 -3.78
CA LYS A 61 10.32 -7.91 -2.91
C LYS A 61 10.06 -9.41 -3.03
N GLU A 62 10.10 -9.94 -4.24
CA GLU A 62 9.91 -11.35 -4.56
C GLU A 62 11.00 -12.20 -3.92
N ASN A 63 12.27 -11.83 -4.11
CA ASN A 63 13.42 -12.54 -3.57
C ASN A 63 13.43 -12.53 -2.03
N VAL A 64 13.08 -11.40 -1.40
CA VAL A 64 12.96 -11.33 0.06
C VAL A 64 11.85 -12.25 0.57
N THR A 65 10.71 -12.33 -0.14
CA THR A 65 9.61 -13.23 0.24
C THR A 65 10.03 -14.70 0.10
N GLU A 66 10.77 -15.04 -0.96
CA GLU A 66 11.32 -16.39 -1.18
C GLU A 66 12.31 -16.76 -0.06
N LEU A 67 13.25 -15.87 0.26
CA LEU A 67 14.21 -16.08 1.34
C LEU A 67 13.52 -16.29 2.70
N LEU A 68 12.49 -15.51 3.02
CA LEU A 68 11.71 -15.64 4.24
C LEU A 68 10.94 -16.98 4.33
N SER A 69 10.63 -17.63 3.20
CA SER A 69 9.97 -18.94 3.18
C SER A 69 10.91 -20.11 3.46
N ARG A 70 12.23 -19.88 3.43
CA ARG A 70 13.24 -20.91 3.71
C ARG A 70 13.27 -21.24 5.20
N SER A 71 13.46 -22.51 5.51
CA SER A 71 13.59 -23.02 6.89
C SER A 71 15.05 -23.07 7.39
N ASP A 72 16.02 -22.89 6.49
CA ASP A 72 17.47 -23.03 6.76
C ASP A 72 18.18 -21.70 7.02
N ILE A 73 17.43 -20.59 7.14
CA ILE A 73 17.98 -19.28 7.54
C ILE A 73 17.91 -19.08 9.06
N SER A 74 18.93 -18.41 9.62
CA SER A 74 18.95 -18.05 11.03
C SER A 74 17.87 -17.01 11.38
N ASP A 75 17.51 -16.92 12.66
CA ASP A 75 16.56 -15.92 13.15
C ASP A 75 17.05 -14.49 12.89
N GLU A 76 18.36 -14.26 12.95
CA GLU A 76 18.98 -12.96 12.65
C GLU A 76 18.78 -12.58 11.18
N VAL A 77 19.04 -13.51 10.24
CA VAL A 77 18.82 -13.29 8.81
C VAL A 77 17.33 -13.04 8.54
N ARG A 78 16.47 -13.84 9.14
CA ARG A 78 15.01 -13.67 9.05
C ARG A 78 14.60 -12.27 9.51
N ARG A 79 15.08 -11.86 10.68
CA ARG A 79 14.73 -10.55 11.24
C ARG A 79 15.21 -9.40 10.37
N VAL A 80 16.41 -9.46 9.84
CA VAL A 80 16.96 -8.45 8.92
C VAL A 80 16.16 -8.38 7.61
N LEU A 81 15.71 -9.51 7.07
CA LEU A 81 14.84 -9.55 5.89
C LEU A 81 13.46 -8.94 6.17
N GLU A 82 12.88 -9.18 7.34
CA GLU A 82 11.62 -8.56 7.78
C GLU A 82 11.77 -7.03 7.92
N ILE A 83 12.86 -6.57 8.54
CA ILE A 83 13.18 -5.14 8.63
C ILE A 83 13.32 -4.55 7.23
N ARG A 84 14.03 -5.21 6.34
CA ARG A 84 14.17 -4.78 4.93
C ARG A 84 12.82 -4.66 4.24
N GLN A 85 11.91 -5.61 4.45
CA GLN A 85 10.56 -5.58 3.89
C GLN A 85 9.75 -4.40 4.45
N GLN A 86 9.87 -4.12 5.75
CA GLN A 86 9.18 -3.01 6.41
C GLN A 86 9.70 -1.65 5.93
N LEU A 87 11.02 -1.44 5.92
CA LEU A 87 11.66 -0.21 5.43
C LEU A 87 11.44 0.00 3.91
N GLY A 88 11.25 -1.08 3.16
CA GLY A 88 10.95 -1.04 1.73
C GLY A 88 9.53 -0.57 1.38
N LYS A 89 8.64 -0.36 2.36
CA LYS A 89 7.27 0.11 2.11
C LYS A 89 7.23 1.54 1.60
N THR A 90 6.97 1.70 0.32
CA THR A 90 6.91 3.01 -0.34
C THR A 90 5.57 3.73 -0.15
N SER A 91 4.56 3.08 0.43
CA SER A 91 3.22 3.63 0.62
C SER A 91 3.20 4.89 1.49
N ILE A 92 4.11 5.02 2.45
CA ILE A 92 4.29 6.22 3.29
C ILE A 92 4.57 7.49 2.46
N LYS A 93 5.21 7.36 1.31
CA LYS A 93 5.42 8.48 0.38
C LYS A 93 4.10 9.15 -0.05
N LYS A 94 2.97 8.45 0.11
CA LYS A 94 1.64 9.01 -0.15
C LYS A 94 1.29 10.13 0.85
N TYR A 95 1.65 9.97 2.13
CA TYR A 95 1.47 11.04 3.12
C TYR A 95 2.34 12.25 2.81
N VAL A 96 3.61 12.03 2.40
CA VAL A 96 4.48 13.12 1.94
C VAL A 96 3.86 13.82 0.74
N ALA A 97 3.36 13.07 -0.24
CA ALA A 97 2.70 13.63 -1.42
C ALA A 97 1.43 14.42 -1.07
N MET A 98 0.62 13.94 -0.10
CA MET A 98 -0.54 14.68 0.40
C MET A 98 -0.11 15.98 1.05
N LYS A 99 0.88 15.95 1.96
CA LYS A 99 1.38 17.14 2.66
C LYS A 99 2.00 18.17 1.71
N THR A 100 2.76 17.73 0.72
CA THR A 100 3.37 18.63 -0.28
C THR A 100 2.33 19.24 -1.22
N ALA A 101 1.29 18.50 -1.58
CA ALA A 101 0.24 18.94 -2.51
C ALA A 101 -0.96 19.59 -1.82
N GLU A 102 -0.95 19.65 -0.50
CA GLU A 102 -1.97 20.33 0.31
C GLU A 102 -1.93 21.83 0.03
N GLY A 103 -3.09 22.39 -0.20
CA GLY A 103 -3.27 23.83 -0.42
C GLY A 103 -4.41 24.38 0.43
N GLU A 104 -4.86 25.55 0.09
CA GLU A 104 -5.91 26.26 0.81
C GLU A 104 -7.12 25.35 1.14
N GLY A 105 -7.56 25.39 2.39
CA GLY A 105 -8.68 24.61 2.92
C GLY A 105 -8.38 23.13 3.11
N GLU A 106 -7.15 22.76 3.42
CA GLU A 106 -6.72 21.36 3.63
C GLU A 106 -7.06 20.47 2.42
N ARG A 107 -6.94 21.01 1.21
CA ARG A 107 -7.35 20.29 0.00
C ARG A 107 -6.18 19.97 -0.92
N VAL A 108 -6.11 18.73 -1.34
CA VAL A 108 -5.20 18.27 -2.38
C VAL A 108 -5.89 18.37 -3.74
N ARG A 109 -5.24 19.05 -4.67
CA ARG A 109 -5.72 19.28 -6.04
C ARG A 109 -4.81 18.59 -7.06
N GLY A 110 -5.27 18.46 -8.32
CA GLY A 110 -4.48 17.86 -9.39
C GLY A 110 -4.26 16.36 -9.25
N LEU A 111 -5.15 15.65 -8.54
CA LEU A 111 -5.06 14.22 -8.28
C LEU A 111 -5.29 13.34 -9.51
N THR A 112 -5.89 13.88 -10.57
CA THR A 112 -6.21 13.15 -11.81
C THR A 112 -5.87 13.99 -13.03
N GLN A 113 -5.50 13.29 -14.11
CA GLN A 113 -5.27 13.88 -15.42
C GLN A 113 -6.16 13.20 -16.45
N PHE A 114 -6.93 14.03 -17.19
CA PHE A 114 -7.71 13.56 -18.34
C PHE A 114 -6.78 13.01 -19.41
N TYR A 115 -7.14 11.87 -20.01
CA TYR A 115 -6.35 11.19 -21.04
C TYR A 115 -4.89 10.93 -20.63
N GLY A 116 -4.60 10.81 -19.32
CA GLY A 116 -3.23 10.69 -18.80
C GLY A 116 -2.57 9.33 -19.05
N ALA A 117 -3.36 8.30 -19.40
CA ALA A 117 -2.87 6.99 -19.81
C ALA A 117 -2.92 6.90 -21.34
N ASN A 118 -1.85 7.35 -22.00
CA ASN A 118 -1.79 7.57 -23.45
C ASN A 118 -2.21 6.38 -24.31
N ARG A 119 -1.94 5.13 -23.87
CA ARG A 119 -2.29 3.92 -24.62
C ARG A 119 -3.78 3.57 -24.60
N THR A 120 -4.49 3.95 -23.55
CA THR A 120 -5.87 3.51 -23.30
C THR A 120 -6.86 4.68 -23.26
N GLY A 121 -6.39 5.93 -23.28
CA GLY A 121 -7.23 7.12 -23.13
C GLY A 121 -7.87 7.28 -21.74
N ARG A 122 -7.51 6.46 -20.77
CA ARG A 122 -8.06 6.51 -19.41
C ARG A 122 -7.53 7.71 -18.63
N TRP A 123 -8.31 8.14 -17.65
CA TRP A 123 -7.82 9.03 -16.61
C TRP A 123 -6.62 8.42 -15.88
N ALA A 124 -5.57 9.19 -15.69
CA ALA A 124 -4.42 8.76 -14.88
C ALA A 124 -4.41 9.46 -13.52
N GLY A 125 -4.05 8.71 -12.48
CA GLY A 125 -3.77 9.28 -11.16
C GLY A 125 -2.46 10.09 -11.19
N ARG A 126 -2.45 11.19 -10.45
CA ARG A 126 -1.28 12.06 -10.24
C ARG A 126 -1.05 12.24 -8.75
N LEU A 127 0.15 12.67 -8.38
CA LEU A 127 0.55 12.91 -6.99
C LEU A 127 0.32 11.66 -6.11
N VAL A 128 -0.75 11.65 -5.35
CA VAL A 128 -1.09 10.55 -4.45
C VAL A 128 -1.52 9.27 -5.19
N GLN A 129 -2.00 9.38 -6.44
CA GLN A 129 -2.52 8.27 -7.25
C GLN A 129 -3.61 7.47 -6.49
N MET A 130 -4.75 8.08 -6.26
CA MET A 130 -5.85 7.50 -5.46
C MET A 130 -6.28 6.11 -5.90
N GLN A 131 -6.18 5.80 -7.20
CA GLN A 131 -6.51 4.49 -7.77
C GLN A 131 -5.62 3.37 -7.25
N ASN A 132 -4.38 3.70 -6.83
CA ASN A 132 -3.35 2.75 -6.41
C ASN A 132 -3.11 2.78 -4.90
N LEU A 133 -4.09 3.20 -4.11
CA LEU A 133 -3.97 3.17 -2.66
C LEU A 133 -4.13 1.74 -2.12
N PRO A 134 -3.39 1.37 -1.07
CA PRO A 134 -3.54 0.08 -0.41
C PRO A 134 -4.99 -0.16 0.04
N ARG A 135 -5.39 -1.43 0.07
CA ARG A 135 -6.67 -1.82 0.66
C ARG A 135 -6.56 -1.87 2.17
N ASN A 136 -7.66 -1.54 2.85
CA ASN A 136 -7.76 -1.65 4.30
C ASN A 136 -8.28 -3.05 4.64
N TYR A 137 -7.61 -3.74 5.55
CA TYR A 137 -8.07 -5.00 6.13
C TYR A 137 -8.00 -5.01 7.67
N LEU A 138 -7.50 -3.93 8.28
CA LEU A 138 -7.59 -3.72 9.73
C LEU A 138 -9.06 -3.57 10.15
N LYS A 139 -9.48 -4.38 11.10
CA LYS A 139 -10.83 -4.29 11.69
C LYS A 139 -10.99 -3.11 12.63
N THR A 140 -9.90 -2.60 13.18
CA THR A 140 -9.81 -1.54 14.19
C THR A 140 -9.22 -0.26 13.59
N LEU A 141 -9.71 0.15 12.41
CA LEU A 141 -9.20 1.35 11.70
C LEU A 141 -9.34 2.63 12.52
N ASP A 142 -10.45 2.80 13.25
CA ASP A 142 -10.71 4.02 14.02
C ASP A 142 -9.77 4.14 15.23
N GLU A 143 -9.46 3.04 15.89
CA GLU A 143 -8.50 2.97 16.98
C GLU A 143 -7.08 3.26 16.48
N ALA A 144 -6.70 2.66 15.36
CA ALA A 144 -5.41 2.93 14.72
C ALA A 144 -5.29 4.42 14.33
N ARG A 145 -6.35 5.01 13.76
CA ARG A 145 -6.40 6.45 13.44
C ARG A 145 -6.18 7.31 14.68
N LYS A 146 -6.87 7.01 15.79
CA LYS A 146 -6.74 7.77 17.04
C LYS A 146 -5.30 7.74 17.56
N LEU A 147 -4.67 6.57 17.59
CA LEU A 147 -3.28 6.42 18.01
C LEU A 147 -2.31 7.19 17.10
N VAL A 148 -2.53 7.12 15.79
CA VAL A 148 -1.66 7.81 14.83
C VAL A 148 -1.83 9.32 14.92
N LYS A 149 -3.05 9.83 15.03
CA LYS A 149 -3.31 11.28 15.25
C LYS A 149 -2.68 11.78 16.54
N ALA A 150 -2.70 10.97 17.60
CA ALA A 150 -2.04 11.27 18.87
C ALA A 150 -0.50 11.10 18.81
N LYS A 151 0.08 10.70 17.67
CA LYS A 151 1.52 10.38 17.50
C LYS A 151 2.03 9.35 18.51
N ASN A 152 1.15 8.44 18.94
CA ASN A 152 1.47 7.42 19.93
C ASN A 152 2.12 6.21 19.25
N TYR A 153 3.43 6.31 18.97
CA TYR A 153 4.23 5.25 18.34
C TYR A 153 4.17 3.95 19.15
N GLU A 154 4.36 4.03 20.48
CA GLU A 154 4.38 2.83 21.32
C GLU A 154 3.02 2.11 21.32
N GLY A 155 1.92 2.86 21.36
CA GLY A 155 0.58 2.27 21.25
C GLY A 155 0.36 1.56 19.90
N VAL A 156 0.82 2.17 18.80
CA VAL A 156 0.71 1.53 17.47
C VAL A 156 1.59 0.28 17.41
N ARG A 157 2.83 0.35 17.88
CA ARG A 157 3.77 -0.78 17.89
C ARG A 157 3.27 -1.97 18.74
N LEU A 158 2.71 -1.66 19.91
CA LEU A 158 2.23 -2.70 20.85
C LEU A 158 1.01 -3.45 20.32
N ILE A 159 0.09 -2.74 19.66
CA ILE A 159 -1.20 -3.32 19.22
C ILE A 159 -1.09 -3.96 17.84
N TYR A 160 -0.30 -3.36 16.92
CA TYR A 160 -0.29 -3.75 15.50
C TYR A 160 1.03 -4.37 15.04
N GLU A 161 2.06 -4.43 15.89
CA GLU A 161 3.39 -5.01 15.61
C GLU A 161 4.09 -4.43 14.37
N ASN A 162 3.43 -4.42 13.21
CA ASN A 162 3.96 -3.89 11.95
C ASN A 162 3.49 -2.46 11.71
N VAL A 163 4.23 -1.49 12.25
CA VAL A 163 3.92 -0.06 12.15
C VAL A 163 3.80 0.43 10.69
N PRO A 164 4.77 0.16 9.79
CA PRO A 164 4.66 0.60 8.40
C PRO A 164 3.44 0.02 7.66
N ASP A 165 3.02 -1.19 7.99
CA ASP A 165 1.81 -1.77 7.40
C ASP A 165 0.56 -1.07 7.90
N THR A 166 0.47 -0.83 9.20
CA THR A 166 -0.65 -0.10 9.80
C THR A 166 -0.80 1.28 9.18
N LEU A 167 0.30 2.04 9.09
CA LEU A 167 0.28 3.35 8.44
C LEU A 167 -0.17 3.26 6.97
N SER A 168 0.29 2.24 6.24
CA SER A 168 -0.11 2.00 4.86
C SER A 168 -1.62 1.82 4.71
N GLN A 169 -2.25 1.08 5.62
CA GLN A 169 -3.69 0.83 5.60
C GLN A 169 -4.53 2.06 5.94
N LEU A 170 -3.98 3.02 6.66
CA LEU A 170 -4.68 4.27 7.01
C LEU A 170 -4.68 5.32 5.90
N ILE A 171 -3.91 5.17 4.81
CA ILE A 171 -3.76 6.18 3.75
C ILE A 171 -5.11 6.59 3.16
N ARG A 172 -6.01 5.63 2.86
CA ARG A 172 -7.34 5.93 2.31
C ARG A 172 -8.17 6.78 3.27
N THR A 173 -8.00 6.57 4.55
CA THR A 173 -8.77 7.27 5.59
C THR A 173 -8.28 8.69 5.83
N ALA A 174 -7.15 9.08 5.21
CA ALA A 174 -6.69 10.46 5.21
C ALA A 174 -7.54 11.37 4.31
N PHE A 175 -8.25 10.81 3.32
CA PHE A 175 -9.24 11.58 2.57
C PHE A 175 -10.54 11.68 3.36
N ILE A 176 -10.98 12.90 3.65
CA ILE A 176 -12.16 13.17 4.44
C ILE A 176 -13.16 14.04 3.66
N PRO A 177 -14.47 13.87 3.87
CA PRO A 177 -15.45 14.77 3.30
C PRO A 177 -15.39 16.15 3.97
N SER A 178 -15.92 17.17 3.33
CA SER A 178 -16.15 18.45 3.98
C SER A 178 -17.23 18.30 5.05
N GLU A 179 -17.26 19.25 5.99
CA GLU A 179 -18.27 19.28 7.05
C GLU A 179 -19.70 19.22 6.46
N GLY A 180 -20.55 18.41 7.05
CA GLY A 180 -21.92 18.16 6.57
C GLY A 180 -22.03 17.36 5.29
N GLN A 181 -20.91 16.85 4.72
CA GLN A 181 -20.90 16.06 3.49
C GLN A 181 -20.46 14.61 3.76
N LYS A 182 -20.68 13.74 2.78
CA LYS A 182 -20.19 12.35 2.76
C LYS A 182 -19.65 12.00 1.38
N PHE A 183 -18.72 11.07 1.33
CA PHE A 183 -18.34 10.45 0.06
C PHE A 183 -19.41 9.44 -0.37
N VAL A 184 -19.77 9.52 -1.64
CA VAL A 184 -20.50 8.47 -2.32
C VAL A 184 -19.52 7.82 -3.30
N VAL A 185 -19.18 6.56 -3.03
CA VAL A 185 -18.23 5.81 -3.85
C VAL A 185 -18.98 4.73 -4.60
N ALA A 186 -18.93 4.81 -5.93
CA ALA A 186 -19.56 3.84 -6.83
C ALA A 186 -18.61 3.49 -7.96
N ASP A 187 -18.60 2.23 -8.37
CA ASP A 187 -17.85 1.73 -9.51
C ASP A 187 -18.70 0.76 -10.31
N PHE A 188 -18.46 0.71 -11.62
CA PHE A 188 -19.12 -0.25 -12.48
C PHE A 188 -18.47 -1.63 -12.34
N SER A 189 -19.21 -2.59 -11.80
CA SER A 189 -18.71 -3.95 -11.68
C SER A 189 -18.45 -4.58 -13.06
N ALA A 190 -17.19 -4.99 -13.30
CA ALA A 190 -16.77 -5.69 -14.51
C ALA A 190 -17.16 -5.00 -15.84
N ILE A 191 -17.07 -3.65 -15.89
CA ILE A 191 -17.59 -2.88 -17.05
C ILE A 191 -16.98 -3.31 -18.39
N GLU A 192 -15.68 -3.62 -18.42
CA GLU A 192 -15.00 -4.05 -19.65
C GLU A 192 -15.58 -5.39 -20.15
N ALA A 193 -15.75 -6.36 -19.26
CA ALA A 193 -16.32 -7.66 -19.61
C ALA A 193 -17.77 -7.54 -20.12
N ARG A 194 -18.56 -6.66 -19.48
CA ARG A 194 -19.94 -6.37 -19.93
C ARG A 194 -19.97 -5.74 -21.32
N VAL A 195 -19.13 -4.74 -21.55
CA VAL A 195 -19.09 -4.05 -22.86
C VAL A 195 -18.59 -4.98 -23.96
N ILE A 196 -17.54 -5.78 -23.70
CA ILE A 196 -17.02 -6.75 -24.66
C ILE A 196 -18.09 -7.80 -25.01
N ALA A 197 -18.75 -8.37 -24.01
CA ALA A 197 -19.81 -9.35 -24.22
C ALA A 197 -20.98 -8.78 -25.03
N TRP A 198 -21.36 -7.53 -24.74
CA TRP A 198 -22.42 -6.84 -25.51
C TRP A 198 -21.99 -6.61 -26.95
N LEU A 199 -20.78 -6.12 -27.21
CA LEU A 199 -20.25 -5.89 -28.55
C LEU A 199 -20.07 -7.20 -29.35
N ALA A 200 -19.68 -8.29 -28.68
CA ALA A 200 -19.51 -9.60 -29.30
C ALA A 200 -20.83 -10.35 -29.51
N GLY A 201 -21.96 -9.86 -28.98
CA GLY A 201 -23.23 -10.55 -29.02
C GLY A 201 -23.33 -11.79 -28.13
N GLU A 202 -22.46 -11.89 -27.09
CA GLU A 202 -22.39 -13.01 -26.15
C GLU A 202 -23.58 -12.97 -25.18
N GLN A 203 -24.70 -13.56 -25.58
CA GLN A 203 -25.97 -13.48 -24.83
C GLN A 203 -25.87 -14.11 -23.45
N TRP A 204 -25.25 -15.29 -23.32
CA TRP A 204 -25.11 -15.97 -22.02
C TRP A 204 -24.34 -15.14 -20.99
N VAL A 205 -23.28 -14.45 -21.41
CA VAL A 205 -22.50 -13.55 -20.53
C VAL A 205 -23.36 -12.38 -20.06
N ASN A 206 -24.14 -11.79 -21.01
CA ASN A 206 -25.05 -10.70 -20.68
C ASN A 206 -26.15 -11.14 -19.71
N GLU A 207 -26.71 -12.36 -19.86
CA GLU A 207 -27.69 -12.95 -18.95
C GLU A 207 -27.09 -13.20 -17.55
N VAL A 208 -25.84 -13.73 -17.46
CA VAL A 208 -25.13 -13.89 -16.19
C VAL A 208 -24.99 -12.56 -15.46
N PHE A 209 -24.61 -11.50 -16.18
CA PHE A 209 -24.49 -10.18 -15.57
C PHE A 209 -25.83 -9.54 -15.20
N ALA A 210 -26.90 -9.85 -15.93
CA ALA A 210 -28.25 -9.36 -15.63
C ALA A 210 -28.87 -10.07 -14.39
N THR A 211 -28.43 -11.29 -14.08
CA THR A 211 -28.98 -12.10 -13.00
C THR A 211 -28.13 -12.03 -11.73
N HIS A 212 -27.03 -12.77 -11.66
CA HIS A 212 -26.25 -12.91 -10.43
C HIS A 212 -24.82 -12.34 -10.52
N GLY A 213 -24.33 -12.01 -11.71
CA GLY A 213 -23.03 -11.36 -11.94
C GLY A 213 -21.79 -12.21 -11.66
N LYS A 214 -21.95 -13.49 -11.33
CA LYS A 214 -20.83 -14.40 -10.97
C LYS A 214 -20.17 -15.00 -12.22
N ILE A 215 -19.55 -14.16 -13.01
CA ILE A 215 -19.02 -14.54 -14.33
C ILE A 215 -17.95 -15.63 -14.27
N TYR A 216 -17.08 -15.63 -13.26
CA TYR A 216 -16.04 -16.65 -13.11
C TYR A 216 -16.62 -18.03 -12.84
N GLU A 217 -17.62 -18.12 -11.96
CA GLU A 217 -18.32 -19.38 -11.66
C GLU A 217 -19.05 -19.89 -12.91
N ALA A 218 -19.77 -19.00 -13.61
CA ALA A 218 -20.46 -19.35 -14.83
C ALA A 218 -19.49 -19.79 -15.95
N THR A 219 -18.35 -19.11 -16.11
CA THR A 219 -17.31 -19.51 -17.07
C THR A 219 -16.74 -20.87 -16.74
N ALA A 220 -16.43 -21.13 -15.46
CA ALA A 220 -15.95 -22.44 -15.04
C ALA A 220 -16.97 -23.55 -15.37
N SER A 221 -18.26 -23.32 -15.08
CA SER A 221 -19.34 -24.27 -15.41
C SER A 221 -19.54 -24.49 -16.92
N GLN A 222 -19.06 -23.58 -17.77
CA GLN A 222 -19.07 -23.78 -19.23
C GLN A 222 -17.87 -24.58 -19.72
N MET A 223 -16.77 -24.58 -18.97
CA MET A 223 -15.51 -25.23 -19.36
C MET A 223 -15.41 -26.66 -18.84
N PHE A 224 -16.10 -26.99 -17.74
CA PHE A 224 -16.07 -28.27 -17.04
C PHE A 224 -17.49 -28.86 -16.83
#